data_22bcbec4bd4f821a826f408f2f7f9b8a
#
_entry.id   22bcbec4bd4f821a826f408f2f7f9b8a
#
_cell.length_a   1.000
_cell.length_b   1.000
_cell.length_c   1.000
_cell.angle_alpha   90.00
_cell.angle_beta   90.00
_cell.angle_gamma   90.00
#
_symmetry.space_group_name_H-M   'P 1'
#
loop_
_entity.id
_entity.type
_entity.pdbx_description
1 polymer ?
#
loop_
_entity_poly.entity_id
_entity_poly.type
_entity_poly.pdbx_seq_one_letter_code
_entity_poly.pdbx_strand_id
1 'polypeptide(L)'
;NTYKKGIKFDENIFMFFEENDFFHQCFKKKEKIFLITDLIAQHIAGGSVNDISLKYECFKKWHWEYSKYLFFNKHYNKILVFLIASKSIFKFSLKIFTFYFFNKNRYIIYKSRLNGLLSFYLKRKCNIDS
;
A
#
# COMPACT_ATOMS: atom_id res chain seq x y z
N ASN A 1 -7.26 -25.64 10.28
CA ASN A 1 -6.18 -24.77 10.70
C ASN A 1 -5.55 -24.09 9.48
N THR A 2 -5.82 -22.81 9.29
CA THR A 2 -5.49 -21.99 8.13
C THR A 2 -3.95 -21.94 7.88
N TYR A 3 -3.17 -21.91 8.95
CA TYR A 3 -1.70 -21.96 8.87
C TYR A 3 -1.17 -23.28 8.29
N LYS A 4 -1.80 -24.41 8.63
CA LYS A 4 -1.41 -25.72 8.05
C LYS A 4 -1.64 -25.78 6.53
N LYS A 5 -2.50 -24.93 5.99
CA LYS A 5 -2.75 -24.79 4.55
C LYS A 5 -1.81 -23.76 3.87
N GLY A 6 -0.84 -23.24 4.59
CA GLY A 6 0.14 -22.28 4.09
C GLY A 6 -0.45 -20.89 3.80
N ILE A 7 -1.55 -20.51 4.48
CA ILE A 7 -2.08 -19.14 4.44
C ILE A 7 -1.44 -18.37 5.57
N LYS A 8 -0.71 -17.32 5.24
CA LYS A 8 0.01 -16.49 6.21
C LYS A 8 0.15 -15.06 5.70
N PHE A 9 0.41 -14.14 6.60
CA PHE A 9 0.81 -12.78 6.23
C PHE A 9 2.14 -12.80 5.48
N ASP A 10 2.25 -11.98 4.45
CA ASP A 10 3.47 -11.85 3.66
C ASP A 10 4.38 -10.81 4.30
N GLU A 11 5.53 -11.24 4.81
CA GLU A 11 6.50 -10.39 5.50
C GLU A 11 7.12 -9.29 4.60
N ASN A 12 6.99 -9.43 3.26
CA ASN A 12 7.42 -8.39 2.33
C ASN A 12 6.44 -7.20 2.27
N ILE A 13 5.21 -7.38 2.77
CA ILE A 13 4.20 -6.33 2.86
C ILE A 13 4.27 -5.75 4.27
N PHE A 14 5.06 -4.69 4.43
CA PHE A 14 5.29 -4.06 5.74
C PHE A 14 4.08 -3.30 6.28
N MET A 15 3.33 -2.60 5.40
CA MET A 15 2.19 -1.76 5.77
C MET A 15 1.22 -1.66 4.61
N PHE A 16 -0.09 -1.74 4.88
CA PHE A 16 -1.18 -1.76 3.92
C PHE A 16 -1.16 -2.99 2.99
N PHE A 17 -2.32 -3.42 2.56
CA PHE A 17 -2.53 -4.59 1.70
C PHE A 17 -2.17 -5.96 2.32
N GLU A 18 -1.65 -6.03 3.55
CA GLU A 18 -1.39 -7.29 4.26
C GLU A 18 -2.69 -8.09 4.48
N GLU A 19 -3.75 -7.43 4.90
CA GLU A 19 -5.08 -8.04 5.07
C GLU A 19 -5.68 -8.45 3.72
N ASN A 20 -5.54 -7.61 2.70
CA ASN A 20 -6.01 -7.90 1.35
C ASN A 20 -5.32 -9.15 0.79
N ASP A 21 -4.00 -9.27 1.01
CA ASP A 21 -3.22 -10.44 0.60
C ASP A 21 -3.68 -11.70 1.33
N PHE A 22 -3.87 -11.61 2.64
CA PHE A 22 -4.35 -12.70 3.47
C PHE A 22 -5.74 -13.18 3.02
N PHE A 23 -6.69 -12.27 2.86
CA PHE A 23 -8.05 -12.62 2.40
C PHE A 23 -8.06 -13.17 0.98
N HIS A 24 -7.20 -12.66 0.09
CA HIS A 24 -7.08 -13.19 -1.26
C HIS A 24 -6.53 -14.63 -1.28
N GLN A 25 -5.56 -14.95 -0.38
CA GLN A 25 -5.09 -16.32 -0.18
C GLN A 25 -6.21 -17.24 0.33
N CYS A 26 -7.02 -16.78 1.31
CA CYS A 26 -8.18 -17.50 1.80
C CYS A 26 -9.16 -17.78 0.67
N PHE A 27 -9.52 -16.78 -0.12
CA PHE A 27 -10.43 -16.91 -1.26
C PHE A 27 -9.91 -17.93 -2.29
N LYS A 28 -8.66 -17.85 -2.69
CA LYS A 28 -8.04 -18.81 -3.64
C LYS A 28 -8.06 -20.24 -3.14
N LYS A 29 -7.95 -20.44 -1.84
CA LYS A 29 -7.98 -21.78 -1.21
C LYS A 29 -9.39 -22.21 -0.78
N LYS A 30 -10.41 -21.44 -1.17
CA LYS A 30 -11.83 -21.68 -0.83
C LYS A 30 -12.08 -21.81 0.68
N GLU A 31 -11.31 -21.06 1.50
CA GLU A 31 -11.51 -21.00 2.94
C GLU A 31 -12.71 -20.10 3.26
N LYS A 32 -13.46 -20.49 4.27
CA LYS A 32 -14.57 -19.68 4.78
C LYS A 32 -14.04 -18.59 5.69
N ILE A 33 -14.54 -17.38 5.49
CA ILE A 33 -14.27 -16.22 6.34
C ILE A 33 -15.54 -15.91 7.10
N PHE A 34 -15.47 -15.79 8.41
CA PHE A 34 -16.61 -15.51 9.28
C PHE A 34 -16.43 -14.13 9.92
N LEU A 35 -17.50 -13.34 9.89
CA LEU A 35 -17.61 -12.13 10.70
C LEU A 35 -18.21 -12.51 12.06
N ILE A 36 -17.49 -12.21 13.13
CA ILE A 36 -17.98 -12.43 14.49
C ILE A 36 -18.55 -11.11 15.00
N THR A 37 -19.88 -11.02 15.08
CA THR A 37 -20.58 -9.79 15.42
C THR A 37 -20.58 -9.47 16.91
N ASP A 38 -20.34 -10.46 17.75
CA ASP A 38 -20.37 -10.34 19.21
C ASP A 38 -19.03 -9.87 19.81
N LEU A 39 -18.00 -9.77 18.97
CA LEU A 39 -16.69 -9.25 19.37
C LEU A 39 -16.53 -7.80 18.90
N ILE A 40 -16.35 -6.92 19.86
CA ILE A 40 -16.09 -5.50 19.60
C ILE A 40 -14.61 -5.23 19.84
N ALA A 41 -13.89 -4.79 18.80
CA ALA A 41 -12.53 -4.29 18.92
C ALA A 41 -12.51 -2.79 18.67
N GLN A 42 -12.02 -2.01 19.62
CA GLN A 42 -11.84 -0.58 19.44
C GLN A 42 -10.51 -0.32 18.71
N HIS A 43 -10.59 0.23 17.51
CA HIS A 43 -9.43 0.66 16.75
C HIS A 43 -9.27 2.18 16.79
N ILE A 44 -8.23 2.66 17.47
CA ILE A 44 -7.90 4.08 17.51
C ILE A 44 -6.99 4.38 16.29
N ALA A 45 -7.58 4.92 15.24
CA ALA A 45 -6.83 5.27 14.04
C ALA A 45 -5.70 6.26 14.37
N GLY A 46 -4.46 5.87 14.08
CA GLY A 46 -3.29 6.68 14.39
C GLY A 46 -2.83 6.66 15.85
N GLY A 47 -3.45 5.81 16.70
CA GLY A 47 -3.11 5.73 18.14
C GLY A 47 -1.67 5.28 18.44
N SER A 48 -1.00 4.67 17.49
CA SER A 48 0.42 4.26 17.60
C SER A 48 1.41 5.37 17.25
N VAL A 49 0.94 6.50 16.71
CA VAL A 49 1.81 7.56 16.20
C VAL A 49 1.23 8.91 16.59
N ASN A 50 1.93 9.62 17.47
CA ASN A 50 1.59 10.98 17.87
C ASN A 50 2.00 12.05 16.82
N ASP A 51 2.62 11.62 15.71
CA ASP A 51 3.15 12.50 14.68
C ASP A 51 2.19 12.60 13.48
N ILE A 52 1.51 13.76 13.38
CA ILE A 52 0.66 14.14 12.23
C ILE A 52 1.50 14.94 11.20
N SER A 53 2.81 14.77 11.21
CA SER A 53 3.71 15.50 10.32
C SER A 53 3.50 15.13 8.85
N LEU A 54 3.83 16.08 7.97
CA LEU A 54 3.87 15.85 6.53
C LEU A 54 4.81 14.68 6.17
N LYS A 55 5.89 14.50 6.93
CA LYS A 55 6.85 13.40 6.79
C LYS A 55 6.16 12.05 6.98
N TYR A 56 5.38 11.90 8.05
CA TYR A 56 4.64 10.68 8.33
C TYR A 56 3.55 10.41 7.28
N GLU A 57 2.87 11.45 6.78
CA GLU A 57 1.93 11.28 5.67
C GLU A 57 2.64 10.78 4.41
N CYS A 58 3.78 11.34 4.07
CA CYS A 58 4.60 10.89 2.94
C CYS A 58 5.04 9.44 3.09
N PHE A 59 5.48 9.03 4.28
CA PHE A 59 5.84 7.65 4.60
C PHE A 59 4.66 6.71 4.36
N LYS A 60 3.48 7.01 4.88
CA LYS A 60 2.25 6.20 4.64
C LYS A 60 1.91 6.12 3.16
N LYS A 61 1.96 7.23 2.41
CA LYS A 61 1.63 7.26 0.98
C LYS A 61 2.63 6.49 0.14
N TRP A 62 3.90 6.52 0.50
CA TRP A 62 4.93 5.71 -0.12
C TRP A 62 4.65 4.21 0.06
N HIS A 63 4.44 3.76 1.30
CA HIS A 63 4.14 2.37 1.61
C HIS A 63 2.83 1.90 0.99
N TRP A 64 1.81 2.74 0.94
CA TRP A 64 0.55 2.43 0.26
C TRP A 64 0.76 2.06 -1.21
N GLU A 65 1.51 2.88 -1.96
CA GLU A 65 1.76 2.60 -3.38
C GLU A 65 2.69 1.39 -3.56
N TYR A 66 3.74 1.27 -2.76
CA TYR A 66 4.67 0.15 -2.82
C TYR A 66 3.96 -1.20 -2.55
N SER A 67 3.24 -1.31 -1.45
CA SER A 67 2.51 -2.52 -1.05
C SER A 67 1.38 -2.88 -2.01
N LYS A 68 0.69 -1.87 -2.57
CA LYS A 68 -0.33 -2.06 -3.61
C LYS A 68 0.25 -2.78 -4.83
N TYR A 69 1.40 -2.37 -5.31
CA TYR A 69 2.02 -3.01 -6.48
C TYR A 69 2.67 -4.35 -6.16
N LEU A 70 3.15 -4.56 -4.93
CA LEU A 70 3.55 -5.89 -4.45
C LEU A 70 2.36 -6.85 -4.51
N PHE A 71 1.23 -6.46 -3.93
CA PHE A 71 -0.01 -7.24 -3.94
C PHE A 71 -0.50 -7.53 -5.36
N PHE A 72 -0.56 -6.51 -6.22
CA PHE A 72 -1.01 -6.69 -7.60
C PHE A 72 -0.09 -7.60 -8.39
N ASN A 73 1.22 -7.44 -8.29
CA ASN A 73 2.19 -8.29 -9.00
C ASN A 73 2.17 -9.74 -8.53
N LYS A 74 1.78 -9.99 -7.28
CA LYS A 74 1.63 -11.32 -6.71
C LYS A 74 0.38 -12.04 -7.22
N HIS A 75 -0.71 -11.32 -7.44
CA HIS A 75 -2.03 -11.90 -7.67
C HIS A 75 -2.61 -11.71 -9.06
N TYR A 76 -2.11 -10.78 -9.85
CA TYR A 76 -2.66 -10.42 -11.16
C TYR A 76 -1.62 -10.55 -12.28
N ASN A 77 -2.13 -10.54 -13.52
CA ASN A 77 -1.29 -10.59 -14.71
C ASN A 77 -0.36 -9.36 -14.79
N LYS A 78 0.91 -9.59 -15.11
CA LYS A 78 1.94 -8.55 -15.19
C LYS A 78 1.63 -7.43 -16.19
N ILE A 79 0.97 -7.76 -17.31
CA ILE A 79 0.55 -6.76 -18.32
C ILE A 79 -0.49 -5.83 -17.72
N LEU A 80 -1.51 -6.38 -17.03
CA LEU A 80 -2.52 -5.59 -16.35
C LEU A 80 -1.91 -4.68 -15.28
N VAL A 81 -1.00 -5.22 -14.48
CA VAL A 81 -0.30 -4.45 -13.43
C VAL A 81 0.51 -3.31 -14.05
N PHE A 82 1.20 -3.57 -15.16
CA PHE A 82 1.94 -2.54 -15.89
C PHE A 82 1.03 -1.42 -16.42
N LEU A 83 -0.12 -1.77 -17.00
CA LEU A 83 -1.09 -0.77 -17.49
C LEU A 83 -1.64 0.10 -16.34
N ILE A 84 -1.97 -0.51 -15.19
CA ILE A 84 -2.43 0.21 -14.00
C ILE A 84 -1.33 1.13 -13.47
N ALA A 85 -0.08 0.65 -13.45
CA ALA A 85 1.07 1.43 -13.02
C ALA A 85 1.33 2.63 -13.94
N SER A 86 1.30 2.43 -15.25
CA SER A 86 1.49 3.49 -16.25
C SER A 86 0.45 4.61 -16.09
N LYS A 87 -0.83 4.24 -15.91
CA LYS A 87 -1.90 5.20 -15.61
C LYS A 87 -1.63 5.97 -14.30
N SER A 88 -1.14 5.29 -13.27
CA SER A 88 -0.83 5.91 -11.98
C SER A 88 0.38 6.84 -12.09
N ILE A 89 1.43 6.46 -12.83
CA ILE A 89 2.60 7.30 -13.09
C ILE A 89 2.15 8.59 -13.79
N PHE A 90 1.38 8.48 -14.87
CA PHE A 90 0.87 9.64 -15.59
C PHE A 90 0.06 10.56 -14.67
N LYS A 91 -0.89 9.99 -13.90
CA LYS A 91 -1.70 10.75 -12.93
C LYS A 91 -0.85 11.47 -11.89
N PHE A 92 0.15 10.80 -11.31
CA PHE A 92 1.00 11.41 -10.29
C PHE A 92 1.91 12.48 -10.88
N SER A 93 2.45 12.27 -12.09
CA SER A 93 3.27 13.27 -12.79
C SER A 93 2.48 14.56 -13.06
N LEU A 94 1.23 14.44 -13.54
CA LEU A 94 0.35 15.60 -13.70
C LEU A 94 0.08 16.31 -12.37
N LYS A 95 -0.19 15.57 -11.30
CA LYS A 95 -0.42 16.13 -9.96
C LYS A 95 0.82 16.80 -9.40
N ILE A 96 2.00 16.22 -9.59
CA ILE A 96 3.28 16.82 -9.21
C ILE A 96 3.47 18.14 -9.94
N PHE A 97 3.26 18.16 -11.27
CA PHE A 97 3.38 19.37 -12.06
C PHE A 97 2.41 20.46 -11.61
N THR A 98 1.12 20.15 -11.45
CA THR A 98 0.12 21.14 -11.01
C THR A 98 0.41 21.66 -9.61
N PHE A 99 0.73 20.79 -8.64
CA PHE A 99 0.94 21.20 -7.26
C PHE A 99 2.32 21.83 -7.00
N TYR A 100 3.26 21.70 -7.91
CA TYR A 100 4.53 22.42 -7.84
C TYR A 100 4.31 23.94 -7.69
N PHE A 101 3.33 24.49 -8.43
CA PHE A 101 3.03 25.92 -8.42
C PHE A 101 2.01 26.35 -7.35
N PHE A 102 1.10 25.45 -6.95
CA PHE A 102 -0.05 25.85 -6.14
C PHE A 102 -0.03 25.34 -4.68
N ASN A 103 0.66 24.22 -4.39
CA ASN A 103 0.60 23.61 -3.05
C ASN A 103 1.78 22.70 -2.77
N LYS A 104 2.77 23.25 -2.05
CA LYS A 104 4.02 22.54 -1.72
C LYS A 104 3.78 21.23 -0.96
N ASN A 105 2.84 21.17 -0.02
CA ASN A 105 2.58 19.96 0.74
C ASN A 105 2.01 18.85 -0.15
N ARG A 106 1.04 19.17 -0.99
CA ARG A 106 0.50 18.21 -1.97
C ARG A 106 1.56 17.77 -2.98
N TYR A 107 2.39 18.67 -3.44
CA TYR A 107 3.54 18.32 -4.31
C TYR A 107 4.40 17.23 -3.68
N ILE A 108 4.82 17.42 -2.41
CA ILE A 108 5.68 16.46 -1.68
C ILE A 108 4.95 15.12 -1.51
N ILE A 109 3.67 15.12 -1.17
CA ILE A 109 2.85 13.90 -1.02
C ILE A 109 2.78 13.12 -2.33
N TYR A 110 2.49 13.77 -3.47
CA TYR A 110 2.41 13.07 -4.75
C TYR A 110 3.77 12.58 -5.25
N LYS A 111 4.84 13.33 -4.96
CA LYS A 111 6.21 12.87 -5.20
C LYS A 111 6.54 11.61 -4.40
N SER A 112 6.11 11.55 -3.14
CA SER A 112 6.27 10.35 -2.31
C SER A 112 5.48 9.15 -2.87
N ARG A 113 4.25 9.34 -3.32
CA ARG A 113 3.45 8.29 -3.97
C ARG A 113 4.12 7.75 -5.23
N LEU A 114 4.58 8.64 -6.11
CA LEU A 114 5.30 8.25 -7.32
C LEU A 114 6.57 7.48 -6.98
N ASN A 115 7.33 7.94 -5.97
CA ASN A 115 8.54 7.28 -5.52
C ASN A 115 8.25 5.87 -4.97
N GLY A 116 7.17 5.68 -4.19
CA GLY A 116 6.75 4.37 -3.70
C GLY A 116 6.46 3.38 -4.84
N LEU A 117 5.71 3.83 -5.87
CA LEU A 117 5.45 3.03 -7.06
C LEU A 117 6.74 2.69 -7.83
N LEU A 118 7.60 3.67 -8.08
CA LEU A 118 8.87 3.44 -8.81
C LEU A 118 9.81 2.54 -8.01
N SER A 119 9.83 2.66 -6.68
CA SER A 119 10.66 1.84 -5.81
C SER A 119 10.27 0.36 -5.86
N PHE A 120 8.99 0.05 -6.06
CA PHE A 120 8.56 -1.33 -6.32
C PHE A 120 9.26 -1.91 -7.57
N TYR A 121 9.26 -1.19 -8.70
CA TYR A 121 9.91 -1.67 -9.92
C TYR A 121 11.43 -1.71 -9.81
N LEU A 122 12.03 -0.75 -9.09
CA LEU A 122 13.47 -0.64 -8.89
C LEU A 122 14.00 -1.45 -7.70
N LYS A 123 13.13 -2.17 -7.00
CA LYS A 123 13.45 -2.93 -5.78
C LYS A 123 14.21 -2.12 -4.73
N ARG A 124 13.83 -0.85 -4.56
CA ARG A 124 14.44 0.07 -3.58
C ARG A 124 13.69 0.04 -2.26
N LYS A 125 14.42 0.20 -1.17
CA LYS A 125 13.84 0.39 0.17
C LYS A 125 13.32 1.82 0.34
N CYS A 126 12.42 2.01 1.32
CA CYS A 126 11.97 3.34 1.71
C CYS A 126 13.13 4.14 2.33
N ASN A 127 13.40 5.32 1.78
CA ASN A 127 14.41 6.25 2.31
C ASN A 127 13.76 7.39 3.13
N ILE A 128 12.47 7.27 3.45
CA ILE A 128 11.78 8.22 4.30
C ILE A 128 11.91 7.65 5.72
N ASP A 129 12.87 8.18 6.47
CA ASP A 129 13.01 7.80 7.88
C ASP A 129 11.73 8.15 8.63
N SER A 130 11.25 7.20 9.41
CA SER A 130 10.03 7.33 10.22
C SER A 130 10.16 8.39 11.31
#